data_a9370202e9061bb6ebf1ed7e2786c1ee
#
_entry.id   a9370202e9061bb6ebf1ed7e2786c1ee
#
_cell.length_a   1.000
_cell.length_b   1.000
_cell.length_c   1.000
_cell.angle_alpha   90.00
_cell.angle_beta   90.00
_cell.angle_gamma   90.00
#
_symmetry.space_group_name_H-M   'P 1'
#
loop_
_entity.id
_entity.type
_entity.pdbx_description
1 polymer ?
#
loop_
_entity_poly.entity_id
_entity_poly.type
_entity_poly.pdbx_seq_one_letter_code
_entity_poly.pdbx_strand_id
1 'polypeptide(L)'
;MQYILEKAKLELIKILSPYIPESDIEIRNPPENIKADFAVPLFGFAKKQKLNPINLTEELLKKVKLEDTIFSQIEAKGGFLNFTFNPVKFSQAVFRNFQELEEKYGSSEEGKAKTIVIDYSSPNIAKPFSVGHLRSTIIGHALCNIFSFMGYTVIGDNHIGDWGTQFGKLMFEFNNSGDKNVIDANPIEELLKLYVKFHEEAKKNPSLEEHGRAWFKKLENGDPEATELWKWFSQISWKEFQRIYDMLDVKFDEVLGESFYNDKLQDIIKEAFDKGLATWGEALPDEVESADGITKQREQSESKKEIVALIRLDDYGISTPLLIQKSDGASLYATRDLATAKDRINRRRPVEIIYVVGGEQQLYFKQWFKVMELMGYKETKFSHVWFGLVRLPEGRMKTREGRVIFLEDVLNEAINRAKICIQDRNLNDREKEEISKIVGIGAVKYADLSQNRIKDIVFDWDKALNMHGDSGPYLQYAYARIQSILRKSGQDINFNLGVCRIQK
;
A
#
# COMPACT_ATOMS: atom_id res chain seq x y z
N MET A 1 7.72 -17.76 17.33
CA MET A 1 8.98 -18.07 16.62
C MET A 1 10.01 -17.04 17.06
N GLN A 2 11.19 -17.45 17.52
CA GLN A 2 12.18 -16.50 18.03
C GLN A 2 13.43 -16.53 17.16
N TYR A 3 13.76 -15.40 16.55
CA TYR A 3 14.98 -15.21 15.78
C TYR A 3 16.19 -15.07 16.68
N ILE A 4 17.37 -15.25 16.08
CA ILE A 4 18.63 -15.24 16.82
C ILE A 4 18.86 -13.96 17.64
N LEU A 5 18.45 -12.80 17.11
CA LEU A 5 18.57 -11.53 17.85
C LEU A 5 17.66 -11.49 19.08
N GLU A 6 16.45 -12.02 18.98
CA GLU A 6 15.53 -12.11 20.13
C GLU A 6 16.02 -13.15 21.15
N LYS A 7 16.53 -14.29 20.68
CA LYS A 7 17.17 -15.29 21.56
C LYS A 7 18.38 -14.67 22.28
N ALA A 8 19.18 -13.88 21.56
CA ALA A 8 20.34 -13.19 22.15
C ALA A 8 19.95 -12.13 23.19
N LYS A 9 18.86 -11.38 22.95
CA LYS A 9 18.32 -10.43 23.95
C LYS A 9 17.86 -11.17 25.22
N LEU A 10 17.13 -12.27 25.05
CA LEU A 10 16.70 -13.09 26.20
C LEU A 10 17.86 -13.69 26.96
N GLU A 11 18.89 -14.12 26.25
CA GLU A 11 20.13 -14.61 26.88
C GLU A 11 20.82 -13.48 27.66
N LEU A 12 20.88 -12.27 27.08
CA LEU A 12 21.43 -11.10 27.75
C LEU A 12 20.64 -10.72 29.01
N ILE A 13 19.31 -10.76 28.95
CA ILE A 13 18.48 -10.58 30.16
C ILE A 13 18.82 -11.61 31.22
N LYS A 14 18.93 -12.89 30.86
CA LYS A 14 19.33 -13.96 31.83
C LYS A 14 20.69 -13.74 32.42
N ILE A 15 21.66 -13.24 31.65
CA ILE A 15 23.02 -12.94 32.13
C ILE A 15 22.99 -11.81 33.17
N LEU A 16 22.13 -10.81 32.97
CA LEU A 16 22.06 -9.62 33.82
C LEU A 16 21.07 -9.73 34.98
N SER A 17 20.05 -10.58 34.88
CA SER A 17 18.98 -10.72 35.90
C SER A 17 19.44 -11.06 37.30
N PRO A 18 20.61 -11.76 37.55
CA PRO A 18 21.16 -11.93 38.90
C PRO A 18 21.61 -10.63 39.55
N TYR A 19 21.82 -9.57 38.79
CA TYR A 19 22.40 -8.30 39.24
C TYR A 19 21.45 -7.11 39.10
N ILE A 20 20.53 -7.17 38.12
CA ILE A 20 19.63 -6.09 37.76
C ILE A 20 18.24 -6.69 37.59
N PRO A 21 17.17 -6.13 38.20
CA PRO A 21 15.81 -6.59 37.93
C PRO A 21 15.50 -6.54 36.43
N GLU A 22 14.83 -7.56 35.88
CA GLU A 22 14.52 -7.65 34.45
C GLU A 22 13.77 -6.42 33.93
N SER A 23 12.90 -5.82 34.75
CA SER A 23 12.19 -4.58 34.42
C SER A 23 13.08 -3.34 34.22
N ASP A 24 14.34 -3.41 34.68
CA ASP A 24 15.30 -2.32 34.57
C ASP A 24 16.38 -2.59 33.51
N ILE A 25 16.33 -3.76 32.85
CA ILE A 25 17.24 -4.11 31.75
C ILE A 25 16.66 -3.60 30.45
N GLU A 26 17.20 -2.52 29.92
CA GLU A 26 16.88 -1.99 28.60
C GLU A 26 18.02 -2.33 27.63
N ILE A 27 17.71 -3.01 26.52
CA ILE A 27 18.68 -3.37 25.49
C ILE A 27 18.49 -2.41 24.31
N ARG A 28 19.59 -1.73 23.94
CA ARG A 28 19.61 -0.76 22.83
C ARG A 28 20.68 -1.12 21.81
N ASN A 29 20.56 -0.59 20.61
CA ASN A 29 21.66 -0.56 19.65
C ASN A 29 22.71 0.45 20.14
N PRO A 30 24.00 0.09 20.14
CA PRO A 30 25.05 1.04 20.48
C PRO A 30 25.14 2.16 19.41
N PRO A 31 25.69 3.34 19.76
CA PRO A 31 26.04 4.37 18.79
C PRO A 31 27.08 3.85 17.78
N GLU A 32 27.09 4.41 16.55
CA GLU A 32 27.95 3.97 15.44
C GLU A 32 29.45 3.99 15.76
N ASN A 33 29.88 4.84 16.69
CA ASN A 33 31.27 4.94 17.14
C ASN A 33 31.66 3.91 18.22
N ILE A 34 30.74 3.05 18.62
CA ILE A 34 30.96 1.96 19.58
C ILE A 34 30.92 0.61 18.84
N LYS A 35 32.02 -0.12 18.84
CA LYS A 35 32.11 -1.45 18.23
C LYS A 35 31.52 -2.51 19.19
N ALA A 36 30.20 -2.55 19.23
CA ALA A 36 29.46 -3.56 19.99
C ALA A 36 28.12 -3.83 19.26
N ASP A 37 27.46 -4.92 19.62
CA ASP A 37 26.19 -5.34 19.02
C ASP A 37 24.99 -4.93 19.86
N PHE A 38 25.12 -4.98 21.20
CA PHE A 38 24.10 -4.50 22.12
C PHE A 38 24.71 -3.57 23.17
N ALA A 39 23.92 -2.61 23.64
CA ALA A 39 24.25 -1.70 24.74
C ALA A 39 23.13 -1.71 25.79
N VAL A 40 23.51 -1.84 27.06
CA VAL A 40 22.57 -1.78 28.19
C VAL A 40 22.90 -0.55 29.03
N PRO A 41 22.08 0.51 28.99
CA PRO A 41 22.25 1.69 29.83
C PRO A 41 21.87 1.39 31.28
N LEU A 42 22.74 1.74 32.24
CA LEU A 42 22.47 1.54 33.65
C LEU A 42 22.02 2.79 34.41
N PHE A 43 21.75 3.89 33.71
CA PHE A 43 21.37 5.18 34.33
C PHE A 43 20.08 5.09 35.16
N GLY A 44 19.05 4.42 34.63
CA GLY A 44 17.76 4.25 35.32
C GLY A 44 17.89 3.46 36.61
N PHE A 45 18.58 2.31 36.54
CA PHE A 45 18.84 1.44 37.69
C PHE A 45 19.75 2.11 38.70
N ALA A 46 20.86 2.72 38.25
CA ALA A 46 21.79 3.45 39.14
C ALA A 46 21.07 4.57 39.91
N LYS A 47 20.18 5.34 39.26
CA LYS A 47 19.39 6.37 39.92
C LYS A 47 18.49 5.80 41.02
N LYS A 48 17.80 4.67 40.74
CA LYS A 48 16.97 4.00 41.76
C LYS A 48 17.77 3.53 42.97
N GLN A 49 19.00 3.08 42.74
CA GLN A 49 19.91 2.59 43.78
C GLN A 49 20.77 3.69 44.42
N LYS A 50 20.62 4.94 43.94
CA LYS A 50 21.46 6.09 44.37
C LYS A 50 22.97 5.86 44.16
N LEU A 51 23.32 5.16 43.07
CA LEU A 51 24.69 4.84 42.70
C LEU A 51 25.18 5.66 41.52
N ASN A 52 26.49 5.77 41.38
CA ASN A 52 27.07 6.34 40.16
C ASN A 52 27.01 5.30 39.03
N PRO A 53 26.42 5.61 37.86
CA PRO A 53 26.23 4.66 36.76
C PRO A 53 27.59 4.14 36.21
N ILE A 54 28.65 4.93 36.21
CA ILE A 54 29.98 4.53 35.74
C ILE A 54 30.56 3.49 36.68
N ASN A 55 30.55 3.76 37.98
CA ASN A 55 31.05 2.81 38.96
C ASN A 55 30.27 1.50 38.98
N LEU A 56 28.95 1.58 38.79
CA LEU A 56 28.08 0.43 38.70
C LEU A 56 28.41 -0.44 37.48
N THR A 57 28.67 0.16 36.30
CA THR A 57 29.06 -0.58 35.11
C THR A 57 30.41 -1.28 35.29
N GLU A 58 31.37 -0.62 35.93
CA GLU A 58 32.70 -1.24 36.24
C GLU A 58 32.59 -2.38 37.24
N GLU A 59 31.72 -2.27 38.24
CA GLU A 59 31.46 -3.32 39.19
C GLU A 59 30.80 -4.54 38.52
N LEU A 60 29.79 -4.33 37.70
CA LEU A 60 29.09 -5.39 36.98
C LEU A 60 30.00 -6.07 35.95
N LEU A 61 30.88 -5.31 35.29
CA LEU A 61 31.88 -5.87 34.37
C LEU A 61 32.73 -6.97 35.03
N LYS A 62 33.07 -6.83 36.30
CA LYS A 62 33.88 -7.82 37.06
C LYS A 62 33.07 -9.06 37.47
N LYS A 63 31.72 -8.93 37.54
CA LYS A 63 30.83 -9.99 38.03
C LYS A 63 30.20 -10.81 36.91
N VAL A 64 29.90 -10.15 35.77
CA VAL A 64 29.22 -10.77 34.63
C VAL A 64 30.18 -11.74 33.93
N LYS A 65 29.71 -12.98 33.74
CA LYS A 65 30.44 -14.02 33.00
C LYS A 65 29.73 -14.30 31.69
N LEU A 66 30.48 -14.51 30.62
CA LEU A 66 30.01 -14.82 29.28
C LEU A 66 30.29 -16.27 28.85
N GLU A 67 30.65 -17.15 29.82
CA GLU A 67 30.90 -18.57 29.54
C GLU A 67 29.68 -19.23 28.93
N ASP A 68 29.87 -19.95 27.82
CA ASP A 68 28.84 -20.65 27.07
C ASP A 68 27.71 -19.78 26.47
N THR A 69 27.91 -18.46 26.40
CA THR A 69 26.98 -17.54 25.79
C THR A 69 27.31 -17.26 24.32
N ILE A 70 26.36 -16.58 23.61
CA ILE A 70 26.60 -16.11 22.27
C ILE A 70 27.53 -14.89 22.19
N PHE A 71 27.83 -14.27 23.34
CA PHE A 71 28.71 -13.10 23.43
C PHE A 71 30.16 -13.50 23.64
N SER A 72 31.09 -12.72 23.08
CA SER A 72 32.53 -12.90 23.24
C SER A 72 33.15 -11.85 24.14
N GLN A 73 32.53 -10.68 24.24
CA GLN A 73 33.13 -9.54 24.95
C GLN A 73 32.04 -8.69 25.61
N ILE A 74 32.39 -8.12 26.74
CA ILE A 74 31.63 -7.09 27.45
C ILE A 74 32.57 -5.94 27.78
N GLU A 75 32.15 -4.71 27.57
CA GLU A 75 32.88 -3.49 27.91
C GLU A 75 31.98 -2.51 28.67
N ALA A 76 32.56 -1.89 29.71
CA ALA A 76 31.92 -0.77 30.42
C ALA A 76 32.42 0.55 29.85
N LYS A 77 31.48 1.40 29.40
CA LYS A 77 31.83 2.73 28.86
C LYS A 77 30.69 3.72 29.12
N GLY A 78 31.02 4.79 29.87
CA GLY A 78 30.08 5.93 30.05
C GLY A 78 28.74 5.57 30.68
N GLY A 79 28.66 4.58 31.57
CA GLY A 79 27.40 4.11 32.18
C GLY A 79 26.62 3.09 31.36
N PHE A 80 27.24 2.54 30.33
CA PHE A 80 26.71 1.45 29.50
C PHE A 80 27.56 0.18 29.64
N LEU A 81 26.91 -0.99 29.64
CA LEU A 81 27.52 -2.26 29.35
C LEU A 81 27.30 -2.58 27.87
N ASN A 82 28.39 -2.72 27.13
CA ASN A 82 28.39 -2.99 25.71
C ASN A 82 28.80 -4.44 25.46
N PHE A 83 27.97 -5.18 24.72
CA PHE A 83 28.15 -6.61 24.45
C PHE A 83 28.47 -6.84 22.99
N THR A 84 29.46 -7.67 22.69
CA THR A 84 29.85 -8.05 21.32
C THR A 84 29.64 -9.55 21.14
N PHE A 85 29.02 -9.93 20.02
CA PHE A 85 28.82 -11.34 19.68
C PHE A 85 30.13 -12.07 19.44
N ASN A 86 30.13 -13.35 19.76
CA ASN A 86 31.10 -14.27 19.22
C ASN A 86 30.74 -14.54 17.74
N PRO A 87 31.54 -14.10 16.76
CA PRO A 87 31.16 -14.19 15.36
C PRO A 87 30.93 -15.63 14.89
N VAL A 88 31.66 -16.60 15.44
CA VAL A 88 31.49 -18.02 15.08
C VAL A 88 30.18 -18.56 15.63
N LYS A 89 29.93 -18.38 16.95
CA LYS A 89 28.67 -18.84 17.57
C LYS A 89 27.46 -18.16 16.97
N PHE A 90 27.55 -16.85 16.69
CA PHE A 90 26.45 -16.08 16.07
C PHE A 90 26.16 -16.60 14.67
N SER A 91 27.19 -16.75 13.82
CA SER A 91 27.00 -17.26 12.45
C SER A 91 26.40 -18.67 12.45
N GLN A 92 26.91 -19.56 13.31
CA GLN A 92 26.36 -20.92 13.46
C GLN A 92 24.89 -20.90 13.89
N ALA A 93 24.52 -20.00 14.81
CA ALA A 93 23.15 -19.85 15.27
C ALA A 93 22.21 -19.29 14.18
N VAL A 94 22.69 -18.32 13.36
CA VAL A 94 21.97 -17.82 12.19
C VAL A 94 21.70 -18.92 11.16
N PHE A 95 22.76 -19.68 10.81
CA PHE A 95 22.60 -20.78 9.84
C PHE A 95 21.69 -21.88 10.35
N ARG A 96 21.79 -22.24 11.63
CA ARG A 96 20.88 -23.22 12.24
C ARG A 96 19.44 -22.73 12.21
N ASN A 97 19.20 -21.47 12.56
CA ASN A 97 17.87 -20.86 12.54
C ASN A 97 17.31 -20.79 11.12
N PHE A 98 18.15 -20.50 10.11
CA PHE A 98 17.78 -20.57 8.72
C PHE A 98 17.39 -21.99 8.28
N GLN A 99 18.17 -23.02 8.66
CA GLN A 99 17.86 -24.42 8.34
C GLN A 99 16.56 -24.91 9.02
N GLU A 100 16.29 -24.46 10.25
CA GLU A 100 15.07 -24.81 10.98
C GLU A 100 13.80 -24.18 10.38
N LEU A 101 13.92 -22.99 9.80
CA LEU A 101 12.80 -22.20 9.32
C LEU A 101 12.62 -22.25 7.82
N GLU A 102 13.68 -22.50 7.06
CA GLU A 102 13.68 -22.57 5.60
C GLU A 102 12.93 -21.39 4.95
N GLU A 103 11.85 -21.65 4.20
CA GLU A 103 11.03 -20.62 3.55
C GLU A 103 10.31 -19.69 4.55
N LYS A 104 10.18 -20.10 5.81
CA LYS A 104 9.61 -19.28 6.89
C LYS A 104 10.63 -18.36 7.57
N TYR A 105 11.91 -18.40 7.15
CA TYR A 105 12.92 -17.53 7.72
C TYR A 105 12.58 -16.06 7.44
N GLY A 106 12.46 -15.25 8.49
CA GLY A 106 11.99 -13.86 8.41
C GLY A 106 10.51 -13.69 8.78
N SER A 107 9.71 -14.77 8.83
CA SER A 107 8.30 -14.70 9.26
C SER A 107 8.15 -14.42 10.75
N SER A 108 6.98 -14.00 11.19
CA SER A 108 6.68 -13.84 12.62
C SER A 108 5.28 -14.34 12.96
N GLU A 109 4.98 -14.41 14.25
CA GLU A 109 3.62 -14.68 14.76
C GLU A 109 2.99 -13.43 15.38
N GLU A 110 3.54 -12.24 15.09
CA GLU A 110 3.03 -10.96 15.61
C GLU A 110 1.57 -10.72 15.22
N GLY A 111 1.25 -11.13 14.00
CA GLY A 111 -0.09 -11.02 13.44
C GLY A 111 -1.07 -12.13 13.81
N LYS A 112 -0.66 -13.11 14.61
CA LYS A 112 -1.52 -14.28 14.94
C LYS A 112 -2.86 -13.86 15.54
N ALA A 113 -3.95 -14.36 14.96
CA ALA A 113 -5.31 -14.02 15.29
C ALA A 113 -5.70 -12.53 15.13
N LYS A 114 -4.95 -11.77 14.36
CA LYS A 114 -5.23 -10.37 14.02
C LYS A 114 -5.51 -10.26 12.54
N THR A 115 -6.54 -9.48 12.19
CA THR A 115 -6.89 -9.19 10.79
C THR A 115 -6.45 -7.78 10.43
N ILE A 116 -5.91 -7.61 9.22
CA ILE A 116 -5.64 -6.32 8.58
C ILE A 116 -6.40 -6.27 7.26
N VAL A 117 -7.06 -5.14 6.99
CA VAL A 117 -7.63 -4.85 5.67
C VAL A 117 -6.72 -3.85 4.95
N ILE A 118 -6.40 -4.12 3.70
CA ILE A 118 -5.59 -3.23 2.86
C ILE A 118 -6.41 -2.87 1.62
N ASP A 119 -6.79 -1.60 1.54
CA ASP A 119 -7.47 -0.99 0.40
C ASP A 119 -6.44 -0.45 -0.57
N TYR A 120 -6.40 -0.99 -1.79
CA TYR A 120 -5.41 -0.60 -2.78
C TYR A 120 -5.87 -0.82 -4.21
N SER A 121 -5.19 -0.18 -5.16
CA SER A 121 -5.51 -0.14 -6.58
C SER A 121 -6.71 0.75 -6.91
N SER A 122 -7.90 0.32 -6.59
CA SER A 122 -9.18 1.08 -6.60
C SER A 122 -9.42 1.90 -7.89
N PRO A 123 -9.37 1.26 -9.10
CA PRO A 123 -9.60 1.96 -10.35
C PRO A 123 -11.06 2.30 -10.54
N ASN A 124 -11.31 3.38 -11.28
CA ASN A 124 -12.66 3.71 -11.71
C ASN A 124 -13.07 2.88 -12.94
N ILE A 125 -14.27 2.31 -12.89
CA ILE A 125 -14.88 1.59 -14.01
C ILE A 125 -15.01 2.56 -15.21
N ALA A 126 -14.91 2.00 -16.41
CA ALA A 126 -14.96 2.72 -17.68
C ALA A 126 -13.90 3.82 -17.87
N LYS A 127 -12.86 3.81 -17.06
CA LYS A 127 -11.67 4.64 -17.25
C LYS A 127 -10.44 3.76 -17.46
N PRO A 128 -9.43 4.28 -18.18
CA PRO A 128 -8.22 3.51 -18.43
C PRO A 128 -7.48 3.21 -17.14
N PHE A 129 -6.98 1.99 -17.03
CA PHE A 129 -6.06 1.61 -15.99
C PHE A 129 -4.69 2.23 -16.31
N SER A 130 -4.46 3.40 -15.73
CA SER A 130 -3.29 4.22 -16.04
C SER A 130 -2.08 3.89 -15.16
N VAL A 131 -0.92 4.36 -15.55
CA VAL A 131 0.32 4.30 -14.74
C VAL A 131 0.11 4.89 -13.33
N GLY A 132 -0.83 5.82 -13.16
CA GLY A 132 -1.20 6.35 -11.84
C GLY A 132 -1.67 5.30 -10.84
N HIS A 133 -2.27 4.21 -11.31
CA HIS A 133 -2.72 3.11 -10.45
C HIS A 133 -1.60 2.10 -10.13
N LEU A 134 -0.48 2.11 -10.89
CA LEU A 134 0.60 1.15 -10.72
C LEU A 134 1.12 1.13 -9.28
N ARG A 135 1.45 2.31 -8.74
CA ARG A 135 2.04 2.42 -7.39
C ARG A 135 1.12 1.91 -6.30
N SER A 136 -0.16 2.32 -6.32
CA SER A 136 -1.14 1.81 -5.38
C SER A 136 -1.21 0.28 -5.44
N THR A 137 -1.28 -0.27 -6.66
CA THR A 137 -1.42 -1.71 -6.90
C THR A 137 -0.22 -2.51 -6.38
N ILE A 138 1.01 -2.13 -6.75
CA ILE A 138 2.19 -2.92 -6.35
C ILE A 138 2.62 -2.69 -4.91
N ILE A 139 2.47 -1.46 -4.37
CA ILE A 139 2.76 -1.18 -2.96
C ILE A 139 1.74 -1.90 -2.07
N GLY A 140 0.45 -1.83 -2.41
CA GLY A 140 -0.60 -2.52 -1.67
C GLY A 140 -0.39 -4.03 -1.64
N HIS A 141 -0.13 -4.64 -2.80
CA HIS A 141 0.15 -6.07 -2.89
C HIS A 141 1.42 -6.48 -2.11
N ALA A 142 2.49 -5.66 -2.17
CA ALA A 142 3.68 -5.91 -1.37
C ALA A 142 3.40 -5.87 0.14
N LEU A 143 2.56 -4.93 0.59
CA LEU A 143 2.11 -4.88 1.99
C LEU A 143 1.28 -6.10 2.37
N CYS A 144 0.36 -6.56 1.49
CA CYS A 144 -0.39 -7.79 1.72
C CYS A 144 0.56 -8.98 1.97
N ASN A 145 1.58 -9.14 1.12
CA ASN A 145 2.56 -10.22 1.26
C ASN A 145 3.38 -10.09 2.54
N ILE A 146 3.84 -8.89 2.90
CA ILE A 146 4.63 -8.64 4.11
C ILE A 146 3.81 -8.94 5.36
N PHE A 147 2.60 -8.41 5.49
CA PHE A 147 1.76 -8.64 6.66
C PHE A 147 1.31 -10.11 6.76
N SER A 148 1.02 -10.78 5.66
CA SER A 148 0.75 -12.22 5.63
C SER A 148 1.95 -13.02 6.14
N PHE A 149 3.16 -12.64 5.72
CA PHE A 149 4.40 -13.27 6.18
C PHE A 149 4.69 -13.00 7.67
N MET A 150 4.17 -11.88 8.21
CA MET A 150 4.20 -11.55 9.64
C MET A 150 3.06 -12.24 10.44
N GLY A 151 2.29 -13.13 9.82
CA GLY A 151 1.29 -13.95 10.49
C GLY A 151 -0.09 -13.32 10.64
N TYR A 152 -0.35 -12.16 10.03
CA TYR A 152 -1.69 -11.55 10.00
C TYR A 152 -2.59 -12.27 9.02
N THR A 153 -3.88 -12.30 9.32
CA THR A 153 -4.92 -12.54 8.31
C THR A 153 -5.10 -11.25 7.53
N VAL A 154 -4.66 -11.24 6.28
CA VAL A 154 -4.75 -10.04 5.42
C VAL A 154 -5.94 -10.18 4.49
N ILE A 155 -6.72 -9.11 4.36
CA ILE A 155 -7.79 -8.97 3.38
C ILE A 155 -7.36 -7.86 2.41
N GLY A 156 -6.94 -8.25 1.22
CA GLY A 156 -6.68 -7.32 0.13
C GLY A 156 -7.99 -6.91 -0.54
N ASP A 157 -8.40 -5.67 -0.37
CA ASP A 157 -9.68 -5.14 -0.87
C ASP A 157 -9.44 -4.16 -2.03
N ASN A 158 -10.15 -4.37 -3.13
CA ASN A 158 -10.16 -3.49 -4.29
C ASN A 158 -11.49 -2.71 -4.32
N HIS A 159 -11.46 -1.49 -3.80
CA HIS A 159 -12.62 -0.61 -3.74
C HIS A 159 -12.82 0.13 -5.08
N ILE A 160 -13.40 -0.55 -6.07
CA ILE A 160 -13.56 0.00 -7.42
C ILE A 160 -14.59 1.13 -7.46
N GLY A 161 -14.28 2.17 -8.24
CA GLY A 161 -15.20 3.28 -8.50
C GLY A 161 -16.25 2.88 -9.55
N ASP A 162 -17.29 2.18 -9.13
CA ASP A 162 -18.35 1.65 -9.98
C ASP A 162 -19.67 2.41 -9.86
N TRP A 163 -19.66 3.58 -9.23
CA TRP A 163 -20.85 4.40 -9.01
C TRP A 163 -20.58 5.89 -9.25
N GLY A 164 -21.59 6.63 -9.66
CA GLY A 164 -21.50 8.08 -9.84
C GLY A 164 -22.04 8.59 -11.18
N THR A 165 -22.14 9.90 -11.31
CA THR A 165 -22.72 10.60 -12.48
C THR A 165 -22.00 10.29 -13.79
N GLN A 166 -20.76 9.82 -13.72
CA GLN A 166 -20.00 9.36 -14.90
C GLN A 166 -20.72 8.23 -15.65
N PHE A 167 -21.42 7.34 -14.95
CA PHE A 167 -22.20 6.27 -15.58
C PHE A 167 -23.40 6.80 -16.32
N GLY A 168 -24.08 7.82 -15.79
CA GLY A 168 -25.18 8.47 -16.49
C GLY A 168 -24.73 9.12 -17.81
N LYS A 169 -23.55 9.75 -17.80
CA LYS A 169 -22.94 10.33 -19.01
C LYS A 169 -22.63 9.26 -20.07
N LEU A 170 -22.04 8.14 -19.62
CA LEU A 170 -21.73 7.00 -20.48
C LEU A 170 -23.00 6.36 -21.07
N MET A 171 -24.03 6.14 -20.25
CA MET A 171 -25.30 5.58 -20.70
C MET A 171 -25.98 6.48 -21.72
N PHE A 172 -26.03 7.79 -21.46
CA PHE A 172 -26.57 8.76 -22.40
C PHE A 172 -25.84 8.71 -23.75
N GLU A 173 -24.48 8.75 -23.72
CA GLU A 173 -23.70 8.77 -24.94
C GLU A 173 -23.74 7.42 -25.67
N PHE A 174 -23.78 6.31 -24.94
CA PHE A 174 -23.95 4.97 -25.52
C PHE A 174 -25.29 4.89 -26.32
N ASN A 175 -26.39 5.35 -25.75
CA ASN A 175 -27.68 5.31 -26.42
C ASN A 175 -27.75 6.23 -27.64
N ASN A 176 -26.91 7.27 -27.69
CA ASN A 176 -26.87 8.18 -28.85
C ASN A 176 -25.96 7.67 -29.98
N SER A 177 -24.84 7.05 -29.64
CA SER A 177 -23.77 6.75 -30.61
C SER A 177 -22.98 5.49 -30.34
N GLY A 178 -23.34 4.72 -29.32
CA GLY A 178 -22.60 3.49 -28.96
C GLY A 178 -22.94 2.31 -29.86
N ASP A 179 -21.95 1.47 -30.12
CA ASP A 179 -22.11 0.16 -30.75
C ASP A 179 -21.59 -0.91 -29.80
N LYS A 180 -22.47 -1.81 -29.36
CA LYS A 180 -22.16 -2.84 -28.40
C LYS A 180 -21.05 -3.77 -28.90
N ASN A 181 -21.04 -4.14 -30.18
CA ASN A 181 -20.04 -5.07 -30.73
C ASN A 181 -18.65 -4.43 -30.75
N VAL A 182 -18.59 -3.13 -31.05
CA VAL A 182 -17.34 -2.36 -31.04
C VAL A 182 -16.78 -2.23 -29.62
N ILE A 183 -17.66 -1.94 -28.64
CA ILE A 183 -17.28 -1.86 -27.23
C ILE A 183 -16.85 -3.22 -26.68
N ASP A 184 -17.57 -4.30 -27.00
CA ASP A 184 -17.18 -5.66 -26.53
C ASP A 184 -15.82 -6.10 -27.10
N ALA A 185 -15.44 -5.60 -28.30
CA ALA A 185 -14.14 -5.88 -28.91
C ALA A 185 -12.98 -5.09 -28.26
N ASN A 186 -13.20 -3.87 -27.81
CA ASN A 186 -12.18 -3.03 -27.16
C ASN A 186 -12.80 -2.15 -26.06
N PRO A 187 -13.16 -2.75 -24.90
CA PRO A 187 -14.04 -2.12 -23.93
C PRO A 187 -13.53 -0.77 -23.38
N ILE A 188 -12.30 -0.73 -22.87
CA ILE A 188 -11.79 0.46 -22.16
C ILE A 188 -11.59 1.64 -23.10
N GLU A 189 -11.04 1.38 -24.29
CA GLU A 189 -10.81 2.45 -25.29
C GLU A 189 -12.13 3.04 -25.80
N GLU A 190 -13.11 2.19 -26.10
CA GLU A 190 -14.39 2.63 -26.65
C GLU A 190 -15.25 3.33 -25.57
N LEU A 191 -15.29 2.84 -24.35
CA LEU A 191 -15.95 3.53 -23.24
C LEU A 191 -15.28 4.89 -22.96
N LEU A 192 -13.96 4.96 -23.05
CA LEU A 192 -13.24 6.25 -22.92
C LEU A 192 -13.60 7.21 -24.05
N LYS A 193 -13.72 6.73 -25.30
CA LYS A 193 -14.14 7.56 -26.44
C LYS A 193 -15.54 8.14 -26.21
N LEU A 194 -16.48 7.33 -25.75
CA LEU A 194 -17.82 7.81 -25.40
C LEU A 194 -17.79 8.86 -24.29
N TYR A 195 -16.98 8.61 -23.23
CA TYR A 195 -16.83 9.56 -22.14
C TYR A 195 -16.23 10.89 -22.58
N VAL A 196 -15.17 10.86 -23.39
CA VAL A 196 -14.54 12.07 -23.96
C VAL A 196 -15.52 12.80 -24.87
N LYS A 197 -16.20 12.09 -25.76
CA LYS A 197 -17.21 12.67 -26.67
C LYS A 197 -18.29 13.40 -25.91
N PHE A 198 -18.88 12.78 -24.87
CA PHE A 198 -19.86 13.44 -24.03
C PHE A 198 -19.33 14.77 -23.49
N HIS A 199 -18.12 14.79 -22.95
CA HIS A 199 -17.54 16.00 -22.38
C HIS A 199 -17.23 17.08 -23.42
N GLU A 200 -16.82 16.70 -24.62
CA GLU A 200 -16.59 17.67 -25.71
C GLU A 200 -17.89 18.29 -26.19
N GLU A 201 -18.96 17.49 -26.29
CA GLU A 201 -20.31 17.98 -26.68
C GLU A 201 -20.92 18.83 -25.56
N ALA A 202 -20.78 18.43 -24.30
CA ALA A 202 -21.25 19.19 -23.14
C ALA A 202 -20.59 20.57 -22.99
N LYS A 203 -19.33 20.74 -23.43
CA LYS A 203 -18.71 22.07 -23.52
C LYS A 203 -19.41 22.99 -24.49
N LYS A 204 -19.99 22.46 -25.59
CA LYS A 204 -20.72 23.21 -26.60
C LYS A 204 -22.19 23.38 -26.21
N ASN A 205 -22.74 22.39 -25.54
CA ASN A 205 -24.12 22.38 -25.08
C ASN A 205 -24.22 21.93 -23.62
N PRO A 206 -24.14 22.86 -22.63
CA PRO A 206 -24.18 22.53 -21.22
C PRO A 206 -25.42 21.79 -20.73
N SER A 207 -26.55 21.83 -21.48
CA SER A 207 -27.75 21.08 -21.09
C SER A 207 -27.59 19.57 -21.14
N LEU A 208 -26.54 19.05 -21.83
CA LEU A 208 -26.20 17.61 -21.82
C LEU A 208 -25.85 17.09 -20.46
N GLU A 209 -25.31 17.94 -19.58
CA GLU A 209 -25.01 17.54 -18.18
C GLU A 209 -26.29 17.12 -17.41
N GLU A 210 -27.45 17.75 -17.75
CA GLU A 210 -28.74 17.37 -17.16
C GLU A 210 -29.20 15.98 -17.64
N HIS A 211 -28.96 15.67 -18.92
CA HIS A 211 -29.26 14.34 -19.45
C HIS A 211 -28.39 13.26 -18.79
N GLY A 212 -27.09 13.53 -18.58
CA GLY A 212 -26.22 12.63 -17.82
C GLY A 212 -26.72 12.41 -16.38
N ARG A 213 -27.13 13.50 -15.71
CA ARG A 213 -27.73 13.39 -14.34
C ARG A 213 -29.04 12.62 -14.36
N ALA A 214 -29.90 12.82 -15.37
CA ALA A 214 -31.16 12.10 -15.49
C ALA A 214 -30.97 10.59 -15.68
N TRP A 215 -30.00 10.16 -16.47
CA TRP A 215 -29.65 8.75 -16.63
C TRP A 215 -29.06 8.14 -15.32
N PHE A 216 -28.22 8.89 -14.62
CA PHE A 216 -27.72 8.43 -13.32
C PHE A 216 -28.87 8.31 -12.28
N LYS A 217 -29.82 9.26 -12.30
CA LYS A 217 -31.02 9.19 -11.45
C LYS A 217 -31.91 7.99 -11.77
N LYS A 218 -32.03 7.58 -13.05
CA LYS A 218 -32.67 6.31 -13.41
C LYS A 218 -31.98 5.13 -12.77
N LEU A 219 -30.64 5.08 -12.83
CA LEU A 219 -29.84 4.02 -12.19
C LEU A 219 -30.06 3.97 -10.68
N GLU A 220 -30.04 5.12 -10.00
CA GLU A 220 -30.31 5.22 -8.56
C GLU A 220 -31.72 4.71 -8.19
N ASN A 221 -32.70 4.91 -9.07
CA ASN A 221 -34.07 4.45 -8.88
C ASN A 221 -34.29 2.99 -9.31
N GLY A 222 -33.25 2.28 -9.72
CA GLY A 222 -33.33 0.87 -10.11
C GLY A 222 -33.99 0.63 -11.48
N ASP A 223 -33.96 1.61 -12.38
CA ASP A 223 -34.46 1.45 -13.75
C ASP A 223 -33.78 0.25 -14.43
N PRO A 224 -34.55 -0.67 -15.04
CA PRO A 224 -33.99 -1.89 -15.62
C PRO A 224 -32.95 -1.65 -16.71
N GLU A 225 -33.19 -0.71 -17.61
CA GLU A 225 -32.29 -0.38 -18.72
C GLU A 225 -30.98 0.21 -18.19
N ALA A 226 -31.07 1.20 -17.31
CA ALA A 226 -29.90 1.81 -16.70
C ALA A 226 -29.09 0.79 -15.88
N THR A 227 -29.76 -0.11 -15.15
CA THR A 227 -29.12 -1.15 -14.35
C THR A 227 -28.42 -2.19 -15.24
N GLU A 228 -29.01 -2.58 -16.37
CA GLU A 228 -28.40 -3.52 -17.32
C GLU A 228 -27.15 -2.91 -17.96
N LEU A 229 -27.22 -1.67 -18.42
CA LEU A 229 -26.07 -0.96 -18.99
C LEU A 229 -24.93 -0.80 -17.97
N TRP A 230 -25.27 -0.41 -16.74
CA TRP A 230 -24.28 -0.30 -15.65
C TRP A 230 -23.59 -1.62 -15.36
N LYS A 231 -24.34 -2.71 -15.24
CA LYS A 231 -23.78 -4.06 -15.03
C LYS A 231 -22.86 -4.46 -16.17
N TRP A 232 -23.27 -4.24 -17.39
CA TRP A 232 -22.49 -4.56 -18.58
C TRP A 232 -21.17 -3.76 -18.59
N PHE A 233 -21.21 -2.42 -18.44
CA PHE A 233 -20.00 -1.59 -18.37
C PHE A 233 -19.06 -2.03 -17.26
N SER A 234 -19.61 -2.36 -16.10
CA SER A 234 -18.82 -2.85 -14.96
C SER A 234 -18.16 -4.19 -15.23
N GLN A 235 -18.89 -5.14 -15.84
CA GLN A 235 -18.36 -6.48 -16.16
C GLN A 235 -17.25 -6.44 -17.20
N ILE A 236 -17.43 -5.69 -18.29
CA ILE A 236 -16.41 -5.63 -19.35
C ILE A 236 -15.16 -4.87 -18.87
N SER A 237 -15.32 -3.80 -18.09
CA SER A 237 -14.20 -3.08 -17.51
C SER A 237 -13.46 -3.92 -16.49
N TRP A 238 -14.16 -4.64 -15.62
CA TRP A 238 -13.54 -5.53 -14.66
C TRP A 238 -12.71 -6.64 -15.33
N LYS A 239 -13.21 -7.23 -16.41
CA LYS A 239 -12.48 -8.23 -17.18
C LYS A 239 -11.14 -7.69 -17.69
N GLU A 240 -11.10 -6.45 -18.17
CA GLU A 240 -9.86 -5.82 -18.62
C GLU A 240 -8.92 -5.50 -17.44
N PHE A 241 -9.44 -5.02 -16.30
CA PHE A 241 -8.62 -4.82 -15.11
C PHE A 241 -8.03 -6.13 -14.60
N GLN A 242 -8.81 -7.21 -14.59
CA GLN A 242 -8.33 -8.53 -14.18
C GLN A 242 -7.16 -8.99 -15.06
N ARG A 243 -7.20 -8.74 -16.35
CA ARG A 243 -6.09 -9.05 -17.27
C ARG A 243 -4.79 -8.35 -16.88
N ILE A 244 -4.88 -7.07 -16.48
CA ILE A 244 -3.71 -6.31 -16.00
C ILE A 244 -3.22 -6.84 -14.64
N TYR A 245 -4.14 -7.17 -13.73
CA TYR A 245 -3.78 -7.79 -12.45
C TYR A 245 -3.11 -9.14 -12.63
N ASP A 246 -3.58 -9.96 -13.58
CA ASP A 246 -2.95 -11.24 -13.92
C ASP A 246 -1.53 -11.04 -14.48
N MET A 247 -1.31 -10.02 -15.33
CA MET A 247 0.04 -9.66 -15.78
C MET A 247 0.95 -9.26 -14.62
N LEU A 248 0.42 -8.53 -13.62
CA LEU A 248 1.15 -8.10 -12.44
C LEU A 248 1.23 -9.19 -11.35
N ASP A 249 0.62 -10.34 -11.52
CA ASP A 249 0.46 -11.35 -10.47
C ASP A 249 -0.05 -10.73 -9.16
N VAL A 250 -1.14 -9.97 -9.26
CA VAL A 250 -1.82 -9.31 -8.14
C VAL A 250 -3.21 -9.91 -7.98
N LYS A 251 -3.55 -10.26 -6.75
CA LYS A 251 -4.85 -10.85 -6.41
C LYS A 251 -5.49 -10.08 -5.26
N PHE A 252 -6.81 -10.05 -5.26
CA PHE A 252 -7.60 -9.46 -4.19
C PHE A 252 -8.47 -10.53 -3.54
N ASP A 253 -8.69 -10.40 -2.24
CA ASP A 253 -9.60 -11.25 -1.47
C ASP A 253 -11.03 -10.75 -1.59
N GLU A 254 -11.20 -9.43 -1.70
CA GLU A 254 -12.49 -8.77 -1.91
C GLU A 254 -12.39 -7.75 -3.05
N VAL A 255 -13.48 -7.64 -3.83
CA VAL A 255 -13.69 -6.60 -4.84
C VAL A 255 -15.07 -6.03 -4.60
N LEU A 256 -15.14 -4.97 -3.81
CA LEU A 256 -16.39 -4.34 -3.39
C LEU A 256 -16.38 -2.87 -3.81
N GLY A 257 -17.13 -2.58 -4.87
CA GLY A 257 -17.21 -1.24 -5.42
C GLY A 257 -18.03 -0.28 -4.55
N GLU A 258 -17.99 0.98 -4.92
CA GLU A 258 -18.76 2.04 -4.28
C GLU A 258 -20.26 1.73 -4.23
N SER A 259 -20.79 1.07 -5.26
CA SER A 259 -22.21 0.69 -5.35
C SER A 259 -22.66 -0.25 -4.22
N PHE A 260 -21.77 -1.08 -3.71
CA PHE A 260 -22.06 -2.03 -2.62
C PHE A 260 -22.47 -1.33 -1.32
N TYR A 261 -22.09 -0.07 -1.15
CA TYR A 261 -22.31 0.69 0.09
C TYR A 261 -23.51 1.65 0.02
N ASN A 262 -24.22 1.73 -1.11
CA ASN A 262 -25.30 2.70 -1.33
C ASN A 262 -26.43 2.61 -0.28
N ASP A 263 -26.78 1.42 0.15
CA ASP A 263 -27.80 1.16 1.18
C ASP A 263 -27.34 1.51 2.61
N LYS A 264 -26.05 1.75 2.82
CA LYS A 264 -25.43 2.00 4.14
C LYS A 264 -25.16 3.50 4.41
N LEU A 265 -25.32 4.35 3.39
CA LEU A 265 -24.95 5.76 3.48
C LEU A 265 -25.83 6.55 4.46
N GLN A 266 -27.14 6.29 4.46
CA GLN A 266 -28.05 6.99 5.36
C GLN A 266 -27.83 6.63 6.83
N ASP A 267 -27.44 5.40 7.10
CA ASP A 267 -27.15 4.94 8.47
C ASP A 267 -25.94 5.66 9.06
N ILE A 268 -24.89 5.90 8.27
CA ILE A 268 -23.69 6.59 8.74
C ILE A 268 -23.93 8.08 8.94
N ILE A 269 -24.74 8.71 8.05
CA ILE A 269 -25.16 10.10 8.20
C ILE A 269 -25.97 10.27 9.48
N LYS A 270 -26.98 9.43 9.68
CA LYS A 270 -27.81 9.43 10.87
C LYS A 270 -26.96 9.26 12.13
N GLU A 271 -26.04 8.33 12.15
CA GLU A 271 -25.12 8.12 13.28
C GLU A 271 -24.30 9.36 13.61
N ALA A 272 -23.82 10.08 12.59
CA ALA A 272 -23.05 11.31 12.77
C ALA A 272 -23.90 12.42 13.43
N PHE A 273 -25.17 12.55 13.02
CA PHE A 273 -26.11 13.49 13.65
C PHE A 273 -26.52 13.08 15.07
N ASP A 274 -26.85 11.80 15.27
CA ASP A 274 -27.26 11.27 16.59
C ASP A 274 -26.15 11.44 17.64
N LYS A 275 -24.89 11.40 17.21
CA LYS A 275 -23.71 11.65 18.07
C LYS A 275 -23.39 13.15 18.25
N GLY A 276 -24.15 14.05 17.62
CA GLY A 276 -23.93 15.48 17.67
C GLY A 276 -22.63 15.94 16.97
N LEU A 277 -22.06 15.12 16.09
CA LEU A 277 -20.86 15.44 15.33
C LEU A 277 -21.18 16.22 14.05
N ALA A 278 -22.27 15.87 13.38
CA ALA A 278 -22.72 16.52 12.15
C ALA A 278 -23.68 17.68 12.44
N THR A 279 -23.54 18.77 11.69
CA THR A 279 -24.45 19.93 11.71
C THR A 279 -24.68 20.43 10.30
N TRP A 280 -25.83 21.09 10.06
CA TRP A 280 -26.06 21.82 8.82
C TRP A 280 -25.31 23.14 8.86
N GLY A 281 -24.57 23.46 7.81
CA GLY A 281 -23.79 24.68 7.70
C GLY A 281 -23.57 25.11 6.27
N GLU A 282 -22.97 26.26 6.08
CA GLU A 282 -22.63 26.80 4.77
C GLU A 282 -21.25 26.31 4.32
N ALA A 283 -21.17 25.88 3.06
CA ALA A 283 -19.91 25.56 2.38
C ALA A 283 -19.82 26.32 1.06
N LEU A 284 -18.61 26.59 0.60
CA LEU A 284 -18.40 27.18 -0.72
C LEU A 284 -18.67 26.13 -1.80
N PRO A 285 -19.20 26.50 -2.98
CA PRO A 285 -19.43 25.57 -4.08
C PRO A 285 -18.20 24.77 -4.47
N ASP A 286 -17.03 25.39 -4.45
CA ASP A 286 -15.75 24.70 -4.76
C ASP A 286 -15.40 23.62 -3.70
N GLU A 287 -15.76 23.83 -2.44
CA GLU A 287 -15.60 22.83 -1.39
C GLU A 287 -16.55 21.66 -1.60
N VAL A 288 -17.79 21.94 -2.01
CA VAL A 288 -18.80 20.91 -2.30
C VAL A 288 -18.44 20.12 -3.58
N GLU A 289 -18.01 20.81 -4.64
CA GLU A 289 -17.56 20.17 -5.89
C GLU A 289 -16.32 19.30 -5.64
N SER A 290 -15.37 19.76 -4.81
CA SER A 290 -14.20 18.98 -4.40
C SER A 290 -14.59 17.75 -3.58
N ALA A 291 -15.55 17.91 -2.67
CA ALA A 291 -16.07 16.82 -1.85
C ALA A 291 -16.93 15.82 -2.65
N ASP A 292 -17.37 16.18 -3.85
CA ASP A 292 -18.06 15.32 -4.82
C ASP A 292 -17.11 14.67 -5.85
N GLY A 293 -15.79 14.86 -5.68
CA GLY A 293 -14.77 14.35 -6.59
C GLY A 293 -14.67 15.08 -7.93
N ILE A 294 -15.29 16.26 -8.05
CA ILE A 294 -15.30 17.07 -9.27
C ILE A 294 -14.20 18.12 -9.17
N THR A 295 -13.07 17.89 -9.82
CA THR A 295 -11.98 18.87 -9.92
C THR A 295 -12.22 19.81 -11.10
N LYS A 296 -12.80 20.99 -10.88
CA LYS A 296 -12.80 22.09 -11.82
C LYS A 296 -11.99 23.26 -11.27
N GLN A 297 -10.99 23.70 -12.02
CA GLN A 297 -10.42 25.05 -11.82
C GLN A 297 -11.45 26.04 -12.40
N ARG A 298 -12.17 26.73 -11.54
CA ARG A 298 -13.02 27.87 -11.92
C ARG A 298 -12.31 29.17 -11.59
N GLU A 299 -12.43 30.14 -12.48
CA GLU A 299 -12.17 31.54 -12.18
C GLU A 299 -13.15 32.02 -11.10
N GLN A 300 -12.65 32.79 -10.15
CA GLN A 300 -13.39 33.33 -9.00
C GLN A 300 -14.67 34.05 -9.47
N SER A 301 -15.81 33.42 -9.34
CA SER A 301 -17.13 34.07 -9.41
C SER A 301 -17.71 34.14 -8.01
N GLU A 302 -18.47 35.19 -7.68
CA GLU A 302 -19.25 35.32 -6.45
C GLU A 302 -20.31 34.18 -6.41
N SER A 303 -19.90 33.03 -5.90
CA SER A 303 -20.76 31.85 -5.83
C SER A 303 -21.54 31.86 -4.52
N LYS A 304 -22.86 31.68 -4.60
CA LYS A 304 -23.71 31.52 -3.41
C LYS A 304 -23.26 30.27 -2.66
N LYS A 305 -23.06 30.40 -1.36
CA LYS A 305 -22.80 29.30 -0.45
C LYS A 305 -23.93 28.27 -0.49
N GLU A 306 -23.56 27.01 -0.42
CA GLU A 306 -24.50 25.88 -0.36
C GLU A 306 -24.67 25.41 1.08
N ILE A 307 -25.90 25.00 1.43
CA ILE A 307 -26.15 24.38 2.73
C ILE A 307 -25.84 22.89 2.62
N VAL A 308 -24.97 22.42 3.48
CA VAL A 308 -24.50 21.02 3.52
C VAL A 308 -24.43 20.50 4.96
N ALA A 309 -24.58 19.21 5.15
CA ALA A 309 -24.22 18.56 6.39
C ALA A 309 -22.69 18.39 6.46
N LEU A 310 -22.12 18.90 7.55
CA LEU A 310 -20.68 18.92 7.74
C LEU A 310 -20.26 18.56 9.18
N ILE A 311 -19.05 18.09 9.34
CA ILE A 311 -18.42 17.78 10.63
C ILE A 311 -17.22 18.72 10.81
N ARG A 312 -17.25 19.58 11.84
CA ARG A 312 -16.15 20.48 12.16
C ARG A 312 -15.06 19.77 12.94
N LEU A 313 -13.82 20.11 12.61
CA LEU A 313 -12.63 19.47 13.19
C LEU A 313 -11.62 20.49 13.74
N ASP A 314 -12.04 21.75 13.91
CA ASP A 314 -11.19 22.86 14.37
C ASP A 314 -10.51 22.55 15.71
N ASP A 315 -11.24 21.95 16.66
CA ASP A 315 -10.73 21.56 17.98
C ASP A 315 -9.60 20.52 17.92
N TYR A 316 -9.41 19.91 16.77
CA TYR A 316 -8.38 18.89 16.51
C TYR A 316 -7.28 19.40 15.56
N GLY A 317 -7.24 20.71 15.32
CA GLY A 317 -6.24 21.36 14.47
C GLY A 317 -6.45 21.11 12.97
N ILE A 318 -7.68 20.80 12.55
CA ILE A 318 -8.06 20.61 11.15
C ILE A 318 -9.13 21.66 10.83
N SER A 319 -8.75 22.74 10.18
CA SER A 319 -9.64 23.90 9.90
C SER A 319 -10.68 23.63 8.81
N THR A 320 -10.42 22.69 7.90
CA THR A 320 -11.38 22.35 6.86
C THR A 320 -12.36 21.30 7.38
N PRO A 321 -13.67 21.53 7.33
CA PRO A 321 -14.67 20.55 7.77
C PRO A 321 -14.75 19.36 6.82
N LEU A 322 -15.25 18.23 7.31
CA LEU A 322 -15.59 17.09 6.47
C LEU A 322 -17.05 17.23 6.02
N LEU A 323 -17.29 17.34 4.72
CA LEU A 323 -18.62 17.45 4.14
C LEU A 323 -19.21 16.05 3.88
N ILE A 324 -20.44 15.79 4.34
CA ILE A 324 -21.04 14.45 4.28
C ILE A 324 -22.31 14.37 3.44
N GLN A 325 -23.14 15.44 3.36
CA GLN A 325 -24.40 15.38 2.61
C GLN A 325 -24.78 16.75 2.06
N LYS A 326 -25.34 16.79 0.87
CA LYS A 326 -25.95 17.99 0.28
C LYS A 326 -27.36 18.25 0.82
N SER A 327 -27.86 19.47 0.65
CA SER A 327 -29.20 19.86 1.09
C SER A 327 -30.33 19.08 0.39
N ASP A 328 -30.09 18.57 -0.81
CA ASP A 328 -31.04 17.74 -1.56
C ASP A 328 -31.02 16.26 -1.11
N GLY A 329 -30.22 15.91 -0.10
CA GLY A 329 -30.08 14.57 0.45
C GLY A 329 -29.02 13.70 -0.24
N ALA A 330 -28.34 14.19 -1.28
CA ALA A 330 -27.27 13.46 -1.94
C ALA A 330 -26.05 13.32 -1.01
N SER A 331 -25.52 12.10 -0.90
CA SER A 331 -24.31 11.82 -0.13
C SER A 331 -23.06 12.31 -0.86
N LEU A 332 -22.09 12.80 -0.11
CA LEU A 332 -20.78 13.19 -0.62
C LEU A 332 -19.75 12.04 -0.45
N TYR A 333 -18.59 12.21 -1.06
CA TYR A 333 -17.53 11.17 -1.08
C TYR A 333 -17.20 10.63 0.32
N ALA A 334 -17.05 11.53 1.31
CA ALA A 334 -16.71 11.16 2.67
C ALA A 334 -17.74 10.22 3.34
N THR A 335 -19.01 10.37 3.03
CA THR A 335 -20.07 9.49 3.56
C THR A 335 -19.84 8.04 3.14
N ARG A 336 -19.41 7.86 1.90
CA ARG A 336 -19.13 6.53 1.33
C ARG A 336 -17.92 5.90 2.00
N ASP A 337 -16.84 6.66 2.19
CA ASP A 337 -15.64 6.16 2.87
C ASP A 337 -15.92 5.81 4.33
N LEU A 338 -16.69 6.64 5.05
CA LEU A 338 -17.14 6.34 6.42
C LEU A 338 -18.00 5.07 6.48
N ALA A 339 -18.94 4.90 5.54
CA ALA A 339 -19.78 3.71 5.46
C ALA A 339 -18.97 2.45 5.13
N THR A 340 -18.02 2.56 4.20
CA THR A 340 -17.09 1.50 3.82
C THR A 340 -16.23 1.08 5.00
N ALA A 341 -15.64 2.03 5.72
CA ALA A 341 -14.82 1.74 6.89
C ALA A 341 -15.62 1.05 8.00
N LYS A 342 -16.83 1.55 8.29
CA LYS A 342 -17.75 0.94 9.27
C LYS A 342 -18.12 -0.50 8.89
N ASP A 343 -18.44 -0.74 7.63
CA ASP A 343 -18.78 -2.07 7.12
C ASP A 343 -17.60 -3.06 7.24
N ARG A 344 -16.38 -2.62 6.87
CA ARG A 344 -15.17 -3.41 7.04
C ARG A 344 -14.91 -3.78 8.50
N ILE A 345 -15.08 -2.83 9.43
CA ILE A 345 -14.96 -3.08 10.87
C ILE A 345 -15.97 -4.13 11.32
N ASN A 346 -17.23 -3.99 10.94
CA ASN A 346 -18.31 -4.89 11.35
C ASN A 346 -18.12 -6.32 10.80
N ARG A 347 -17.71 -6.46 9.55
CA ARG A 347 -17.54 -7.77 8.89
C ARG A 347 -16.23 -8.46 9.27
N ARG A 348 -15.14 -7.71 9.44
CA ARG A 348 -13.78 -8.27 9.53
C ARG A 348 -13.10 -8.04 10.88
N ARG A 349 -13.58 -7.09 11.69
CA ARG A 349 -13.00 -6.71 12.99
C ARG A 349 -11.48 -6.52 12.92
N PRO A 350 -10.98 -5.74 11.96
CA PRO A 350 -9.54 -5.59 11.75
C PRO A 350 -8.90 -4.79 12.88
N VAL A 351 -7.66 -5.14 13.22
CA VAL A 351 -6.84 -4.32 14.13
C VAL A 351 -6.35 -3.05 13.42
N GLU A 352 -6.23 -3.11 12.09
CA GLU A 352 -5.82 -1.96 11.26
C GLU A 352 -6.46 -2.04 9.87
N ILE A 353 -6.87 -0.88 9.34
CA ILE A 353 -7.24 -0.70 7.94
C ILE A 353 -6.22 0.24 7.30
N ILE A 354 -5.58 -0.21 6.24
CA ILE A 354 -4.53 0.50 5.52
C ILE A 354 -5.08 0.94 4.16
N TYR A 355 -4.95 2.22 3.85
CA TYR A 355 -5.33 2.81 2.56
C TYR A 355 -4.07 3.20 1.78
N VAL A 356 -3.88 2.59 0.61
CA VAL A 356 -2.72 2.84 -0.25
C VAL A 356 -3.11 3.78 -1.37
N VAL A 357 -3.04 5.09 -1.11
CA VAL A 357 -3.57 6.16 -1.96
C VAL A 357 -2.54 7.28 -2.15
N GLY A 358 -2.65 8.05 -3.23
CA GLY A 358 -1.75 9.17 -3.55
C GLY A 358 -1.66 10.24 -2.47
N GLY A 359 -0.50 10.89 -2.39
CA GLY A 359 -0.17 11.85 -1.34
C GLY A 359 -1.01 13.14 -1.36
N GLU A 360 -1.65 13.45 -2.47
CA GLU A 360 -2.54 14.60 -2.61
C GLU A 360 -3.78 14.52 -1.72
N GLN A 361 -4.16 13.32 -1.25
CA GLN A 361 -5.33 13.11 -0.40
C GLN A 361 -5.02 13.09 1.10
N GLN A 362 -3.81 13.46 1.53
CA GLN A 362 -3.40 13.36 2.94
C GLN A 362 -4.32 14.12 3.91
N LEU A 363 -4.75 15.35 3.55
CA LEU A 363 -5.66 16.13 4.39
C LEU A 363 -7.01 15.43 4.53
N TYR A 364 -7.56 14.93 3.44
CA TYR A 364 -8.82 14.22 3.40
C TYR A 364 -8.81 12.97 4.29
N PHE A 365 -7.76 12.15 4.21
CA PHE A 365 -7.60 10.98 5.08
C PHE A 365 -7.49 11.38 6.57
N LYS A 366 -6.79 12.48 6.87
CA LYS A 366 -6.70 13.02 8.22
C LYS A 366 -8.06 13.41 8.80
N GLN A 367 -8.92 14.03 7.96
CA GLN A 367 -10.26 14.45 8.35
C GLN A 367 -11.15 13.25 8.70
N TRP A 368 -11.35 12.33 7.77
CA TRP A 368 -12.31 11.26 8.01
C TRP A 368 -11.80 10.18 8.98
N PHE A 369 -10.49 9.95 9.10
CA PHE A 369 -9.93 9.12 10.18
C PHE A 369 -10.29 9.70 11.55
N LYS A 370 -10.16 11.03 11.68
CA LYS A 370 -10.55 11.71 12.93
C LYS A 370 -12.04 11.58 13.20
N VAL A 371 -12.87 11.66 12.17
CA VAL A 371 -14.31 11.45 12.31
C VAL A 371 -14.62 10.04 12.78
N MET A 372 -13.99 9.00 12.22
CA MET A 372 -14.17 7.62 12.67
C MET A 372 -13.80 7.44 14.15
N GLU A 373 -12.70 8.07 14.59
CA GLU A 373 -12.30 8.09 16.01
C GLU A 373 -13.38 8.72 16.89
N LEU A 374 -13.92 9.90 16.48
CA LEU A 374 -14.97 10.63 17.18
C LEU A 374 -16.30 9.87 17.21
N MET A 375 -16.59 9.11 16.14
CA MET A 375 -17.74 8.21 16.07
C MET A 375 -17.59 7.00 17.01
N GLY A 376 -16.40 6.78 17.59
CA GLY A 376 -16.15 5.73 18.57
C GLY A 376 -15.44 4.48 18.03
N TYR A 377 -15.02 4.46 16.79
CA TYR A 377 -14.27 3.34 16.17
C TYR A 377 -12.78 3.43 16.52
N LYS A 378 -12.44 3.34 17.81
CA LYS A 378 -11.08 3.54 18.34
C LYS A 378 -10.24 2.26 18.40
N GLU A 379 -10.88 1.10 18.32
CA GLU A 379 -10.19 -0.20 18.42
C GLU A 379 -9.46 -0.57 17.11
N THR A 380 -9.93 -0.03 16.00
CA THR A 380 -9.30 -0.20 14.69
C THR A 380 -8.41 0.99 14.37
N LYS A 381 -7.14 0.73 14.10
CA LYS A 381 -6.20 1.75 13.63
C LYS A 381 -6.45 2.02 12.14
N PHE A 382 -6.42 3.29 11.74
CA PHE A 382 -6.47 3.71 10.34
C PHE A 382 -5.11 4.25 9.90
N SER A 383 -4.63 3.80 8.76
CA SER A 383 -3.34 4.22 8.22
C SER A 383 -3.43 4.59 6.75
N HIS A 384 -2.92 5.77 6.39
CA HIS A 384 -2.74 6.19 5.01
C HIS A 384 -1.29 5.96 4.58
N VAL A 385 -1.07 4.93 3.79
CA VAL A 385 0.23 4.65 3.16
C VAL A 385 0.28 5.41 1.84
N TRP A 386 0.56 6.70 1.94
CA TRP A 386 0.61 7.57 0.78
C TRP A 386 1.92 7.47 0.00
N PHE A 387 1.86 7.81 -1.28
CA PHE A 387 2.99 7.76 -2.20
C PHE A 387 2.98 8.97 -3.15
N GLY A 388 4.17 9.32 -3.67
CA GLY A 388 4.35 10.36 -4.68
C GLY A 388 3.99 9.88 -6.09
N LEU A 389 4.03 10.77 -7.06
CA LEU A 389 3.65 10.48 -8.45
C LEU A 389 4.75 9.73 -9.20
N VAL A 390 4.35 8.92 -10.19
CA VAL A 390 5.25 8.38 -11.22
C VAL A 390 5.17 9.29 -12.45
N ARG A 391 6.35 9.62 -12.99
CA ARG A 391 6.50 10.35 -14.25
C ARG A 391 7.30 9.48 -15.23
N LEU A 392 6.91 9.47 -16.48
CA LEU A 392 7.70 8.86 -17.54
C LEU A 392 8.72 9.88 -18.10
N PRO A 393 9.86 9.41 -18.68
CA PRO A 393 10.90 10.30 -19.24
C PRO A 393 10.36 11.29 -20.27
N GLU A 394 9.37 10.88 -21.05
CA GLU A 394 8.72 11.68 -22.10
C GLU A 394 7.83 12.80 -21.56
N GLY A 395 7.72 12.94 -20.23
CA GLY A 395 6.99 14.02 -19.57
C GLY A 395 5.91 13.55 -18.60
N ARG A 396 4.97 14.46 -18.22
CA ARG A 396 3.84 14.15 -17.34
C ARG A 396 2.94 13.09 -17.99
N MET A 397 2.26 12.28 -17.16
CA MET A 397 1.26 11.25 -17.55
C MET A 397 0.13 11.76 -18.48
N LYS A 398 0.09 13.03 -18.77
CA LYS A 398 -0.66 13.63 -19.86
C LYS A 398 0.35 14.09 -20.89
N THR A 399 0.30 13.51 -22.08
CA THR A 399 0.96 14.13 -23.25
C THR A 399 0.41 15.55 -23.43
N ARG A 400 1.13 16.43 -24.14
CA ARG A 400 0.61 17.77 -24.50
C ARG A 400 -0.77 17.72 -25.18
N GLU A 401 -1.16 16.57 -25.71
CA GLU A 401 -2.47 16.26 -26.34
C GLU A 401 -3.51 15.67 -25.35
N GLY A 402 -3.21 15.58 -24.04
CA GLY A 402 -4.16 15.07 -23.02
C GLY A 402 -4.32 13.55 -22.98
N ARG A 403 -3.52 12.78 -23.71
CA ARG A 403 -3.62 11.31 -23.73
C ARG A 403 -3.14 10.72 -22.40
N VAL A 404 -3.94 9.83 -21.85
CA VAL A 404 -3.60 9.02 -20.67
C VAL A 404 -2.69 7.88 -21.12
N ILE A 405 -1.58 7.65 -20.40
CA ILE A 405 -0.71 6.50 -20.67
C ILE A 405 -1.32 5.28 -19.98
N PHE A 406 -1.68 4.28 -20.78
CA PHE A 406 -2.18 3.02 -20.26
C PHE A 406 -1.08 2.25 -19.55
N LEU A 407 -1.42 1.64 -18.42
CA LEU A 407 -0.47 0.79 -17.70
C LEU A 407 -0.03 -0.40 -18.56
N GLU A 408 -0.93 -0.95 -19.34
CA GLU A 408 -0.65 -2.04 -20.25
C GLU A 408 0.46 -1.71 -21.25
N ASP A 409 0.44 -0.49 -21.83
CA ASP A 409 1.48 -0.08 -22.78
C ASP A 409 2.87 -0.07 -22.11
N VAL A 410 2.93 0.38 -20.85
CA VAL A 410 4.17 0.36 -20.08
C VAL A 410 4.65 -1.05 -19.79
N LEU A 411 3.74 -1.96 -19.43
CA LEU A 411 4.06 -3.37 -19.17
C LEU A 411 4.51 -4.08 -20.45
N ASN A 412 3.83 -3.86 -21.56
CA ASN A 412 4.18 -4.42 -22.87
C ASN A 412 5.54 -3.89 -23.36
N GLU A 413 5.81 -2.60 -23.18
CA GLU A 413 7.12 -2.02 -23.53
C GLU A 413 8.24 -2.65 -22.69
N ALA A 414 8.01 -2.85 -21.37
CA ALA A 414 8.97 -3.53 -20.51
C ALA A 414 9.25 -4.98 -21.00
N ILE A 415 8.20 -5.71 -21.38
CA ILE A 415 8.31 -7.07 -21.92
C ILE A 415 9.10 -7.06 -23.24
N ASN A 416 8.79 -6.13 -24.14
CA ASN A 416 9.47 -6.02 -25.44
C ASN A 416 10.96 -5.70 -25.27
N ARG A 417 11.31 -4.75 -24.40
CA ARG A 417 12.71 -4.43 -24.08
C ARG A 417 13.43 -5.61 -23.44
N ALA A 418 12.79 -6.32 -22.51
CA ALA A 418 13.34 -7.55 -21.93
C ALA A 418 13.57 -8.62 -23.00
N LYS A 419 12.67 -8.77 -23.98
CA LYS A 419 12.80 -9.71 -25.09
C LYS A 419 14.01 -9.40 -25.97
N ILE A 420 14.28 -8.12 -26.21
CA ILE A 420 15.49 -7.68 -26.93
C ILE A 420 16.76 -8.07 -26.17
N CYS A 421 16.78 -7.87 -24.85
CA CYS A 421 17.94 -8.21 -24.01
C CYS A 421 18.30 -9.71 -23.98
N ILE A 422 17.35 -10.59 -24.28
CA ILE A 422 17.55 -12.05 -24.26
C ILE A 422 17.53 -12.69 -25.65
N GLN A 423 17.42 -11.90 -26.75
CA GLN A 423 17.25 -12.46 -28.11
C GLN A 423 18.37 -13.38 -28.56
N ASP A 424 19.62 -13.09 -28.13
CA ASP A 424 20.82 -13.86 -28.50
C ASP A 424 21.03 -15.11 -27.60
N ARG A 425 20.10 -15.36 -26.64
CA ARG A 425 20.16 -16.57 -25.82
C ARG A 425 19.63 -17.78 -26.57
N ASN A 426 20.26 -18.91 -26.35
CA ASN A 426 19.84 -20.20 -26.95
C ASN A 426 18.58 -20.73 -26.24
N LEU A 427 17.44 -20.12 -26.53
CA LEU A 427 16.11 -20.38 -25.98
C LEU A 427 15.12 -20.50 -27.12
N ASN A 428 14.11 -21.35 -26.98
CA ASN A 428 13.02 -21.40 -27.96
C ASN A 428 12.08 -20.18 -27.82
N ASP A 429 11.20 -19.96 -28.77
CA ASP A 429 10.35 -18.76 -28.80
C ASP A 429 9.40 -18.69 -27.61
N ARG A 430 8.87 -19.80 -27.13
CA ARG A 430 8.01 -19.88 -25.95
C ARG A 430 8.78 -19.52 -24.69
N GLU A 431 9.97 -20.04 -24.50
CA GLU A 431 10.85 -19.70 -23.37
C GLU A 431 11.22 -18.21 -23.39
N LYS A 432 11.54 -17.66 -24.58
CA LYS A 432 11.82 -16.24 -24.73
C LYS A 432 10.62 -15.38 -24.32
N GLU A 433 9.41 -15.78 -24.69
CA GLU A 433 8.19 -15.07 -24.32
C GLU A 433 7.95 -15.11 -22.80
N GLU A 434 8.00 -16.29 -22.20
CA GLU A 434 7.80 -16.48 -20.75
C GLU A 434 8.84 -15.69 -19.92
N ILE A 435 10.12 -15.82 -20.28
CA ILE A 435 11.20 -15.11 -19.59
C ILE A 435 11.08 -13.60 -19.76
N SER A 436 10.73 -13.12 -20.98
CA SER A 436 10.55 -11.69 -21.23
C SER A 436 9.44 -11.08 -20.34
N LYS A 437 8.33 -11.80 -20.16
CA LYS A 437 7.24 -11.39 -19.25
C LYS A 437 7.76 -11.30 -17.81
N ILE A 438 8.42 -12.34 -17.31
CA ILE A 438 8.94 -12.38 -15.95
C ILE A 438 9.96 -11.25 -15.71
N VAL A 439 10.88 -11.05 -16.66
CA VAL A 439 11.94 -10.03 -16.52
C VAL A 439 11.36 -8.63 -16.65
N GLY A 440 10.52 -8.38 -17.67
CA GLY A 440 9.93 -7.06 -17.90
C GLY A 440 9.03 -6.61 -16.76
N ILE A 441 8.09 -7.46 -16.32
CA ILE A 441 7.19 -7.15 -15.21
C ILE A 441 7.97 -7.01 -13.89
N GLY A 442 8.93 -7.89 -13.64
CA GLY A 442 9.81 -7.82 -12.47
C GLY A 442 10.62 -6.54 -12.43
N ALA A 443 11.11 -6.06 -13.57
CA ALA A 443 11.83 -4.78 -13.69
C ALA A 443 10.95 -3.59 -13.30
N VAL A 444 9.70 -3.54 -13.78
CA VAL A 444 8.75 -2.47 -13.44
C VAL A 444 8.41 -2.47 -11.95
N LYS A 445 8.10 -3.62 -11.38
CA LYS A 445 7.80 -3.76 -9.95
C LYS A 445 8.99 -3.32 -9.08
N TYR A 446 10.17 -3.80 -9.40
CA TYR A 446 11.37 -3.50 -8.63
C TYR A 446 11.77 -2.02 -8.73
N ALA A 447 11.68 -1.45 -9.93
CA ALA A 447 12.00 -0.04 -10.16
C ALA A 447 11.19 0.92 -9.29
N ASP A 448 9.95 0.57 -8.96
CA ASP A 448 9.13 1.36 -8.03
C ASP A 448 9.39 0.99 -6.56
N LEU A 449 9.33 -0.30 -6.21
CA LEU A 449 9.46 -0.76 -4.82
C LEU A 449 10.84 -0.48 -4.20
N SER A 450 11.90 -0.35 -5.01
CA SER A 450 13.25 0.01 -4.56
C SER A 450 13.39 1.51 -4.22
N GLN A 451 12.41 2.35 -4.58
CA GLN A 451 12.45 3.79 -4.34
C GLN A 451 11.77 4.15 -3.02
N ASN A 452 12.12 5.34 -2.51
CA ASN A 452 11.36 5.91 -1.39
C ASN A 452 9.95 6.28 -1.88
N ARG A 453 8.92 5.58 -1.38
CA ARG A 453 7.54 5.74 -1.83
C ARG A 453 6.99 7.16 -1.75
N ILE A 454 7.45 7.97 -0.78
CA ILE A 454 6.94 9.34 -0.58
C ILE A 454 7.48 10.35 -1.59
N LYS A 455 8.49 9.98 -2.37
CA LYS A 455 9.03 10.86 -3.41
C LYS A 455 8.35 10.60 -4.74
N ASP A 456 8.22 11.67 -5.54
CA ASP A 456 7.96 11.52 -6.97
C ASP A 456 9.13 10.79 -7.61
N ILE A 457 8.85 9.88 -8.51
CA ILE A 457 9.86 9.15 -9.26
C ILE A 457 9.71 9.39 -10.77
N VAL A 458 10.86 9.50 -11.44
CA VAL A 458 10.90 9.43 -12.90
C VAL A 458 11.32 8.03 -13.28
N PHE A 459 10.45 7.33 -14.02
CA PHE A 459 10.74 5.97 -14.46
C PHE A 459 11.81 5.99 -15.54
N ASP A 460 12.87 5.23 -15.32
CA ASP A 460 14.04 5.13 -16.20
C ASP A 460 14.15 3.71 -16.73
N TRP A 461 13.93 3.53 -18.03
CA TRP A 461 13.94 2.24 -18.70
C TRP A 461 15.32 1.57 -18.64
N ASP A 462 16.39 2.32 -18.86
CA ASP A 462 17.75 1.78 -18.91
C ASP A 462 18.19 1.31 -17.54
N LYS A 463 17.79 2.06 -16.50
CA LYS A 463 18.04 1.68 -15.12
C LYS A 463 17.19 0.47 -14.69
N ALA A 464 15.89 0.47 -15.03
CA ALA A 464 14.97 -0.60 -14.64
C ALA A 464 15.34 -1.96 -15.23
N LEU A 465 15.82 -1.99 -16.46
CA LEU A 465 16.18 -3.21 -17.20
C LEU A 465 17.67 -3.55 -17.19
N ASN A 466 18.47 -2.82 -16.38
CA ASN A 466 19.90 -3.06 -16.30
C ASN A 466 20.19 -4.44 -15.69
N MET A 467 21.00 -5.25 -16.39
CA MET A 467 21.45 -6.56 -15.93
C MET A 467 22.63 -6.49 -14.92
N HIS A 468 23.13 -5.27 -14.64
CA HIS A 468 24.25 -5.03 -13.74
C HIS A 468 23.88 -3.92 -12.77
N GLY A 469 23.78 -4.24 -11.49
CA GLY A 469 23.50 -3.25 -10.46
C GLY A 469 22.15 -3.45 -9.75
N ASP A 470 21.57 -2.35 -9.25
CA ASP A 470 20.37 -2.39 -8.43
C ASP A 470 19.10 -2.39 -9.30
N SER A 471 18.72 -3.58 -9.78
CA SER A 471 17.56 -3.79 -10.65
C SER A 471 16.90 -5.15 -10.46
N GLY A 472 15.63 -5.28 -10.84
CA GLY A 472 14.90 -6.55 -10.84
C GLY A 472 15.59 -7.64 -11.67
N PRO A 473 15.96 -7.37 -12.94
CA PRO A 473 16.68 -8.33 -13.78
C PRO A 473 18.00 -8.81 -13.19
N TYR A 474 18.75 -7.94 -12.51
CA TYR A 474 19.98 -8.33 -11.83
C TYR A 474 19.74 -9.35 -10.72
N LEU A 475 18.75 -9.12 -9.88
CA LEU A 475 18.39 -10.05 -8.80
C LEU A 475 17.92 -11.42 -9.37
N GLN A 476 17.08 -11.39 -10.40
CA GLN A 476 16.62 -12.59 -11.09
C GLN A 476 17.79 -13.38 -11.71
N TYR A 477 18.73 -12.67 -12.35
CA TYR A 477 19.94 -13.27 -12.92
C TYR A 477 20.83 -13.87 -11.82
N ALA A 478 21.05 -13.15 -10.73
CA ALA A 478 21.84 -13.66 -9.61
C ALA A 478 21.26 -14.97 -9.05
N TYR A 479 19.94 -15.01 -8.85
CA TYR A 479 19.24 -16.21 -8.40
C TYR A 479 19.40 -17.38 -9.41
N ALA A 480 19.13 -17.12 -10.69
CA ALA A 480 19.25 -18.14 -11.74
C ALA A 480 20.68 -18.68 -11.84
N ARG A 481 21.69 -17.83 -11.67
CA ARG A 481 23.10 -18.23 -11.66
C ARG A 481 23.44 -19.12 -10.48
N ILE A 482 22.99 -18.76 -9.28
CA ILE A 482 23.17 -19.57 -8.07
C ILE A 482 22.54 -20.94 -8.28
N GLN A 483 21.28 -21.01 -8.75
CA GLN A 483 20.59 -22.28 -9.03
C GLN A 483 21.31 -23.13 -10.09
N SER A 484 21.91 -22.48 -11.09
CA SER A 484 22.71 -23.21 -12.11
C SER A 484 24.00 -23.80 -11.53
N ILE A 485 24.67 -23.07 -10.62
CA ILE A 485 25.87 -23.55 -9.92
C ILE A 485 25.52 -24.77 -9.06
N LEU A 486 24.43 -24.67 -8.28
CA LEU A 486 23.93 -25.73 -7.42
C LEU A 486 23.64 -27.00 -8.21
N ARG A 487 22.89 -26.90 -9.30
CA ARG A 487 22.59 -28.03 -10.19
C ARG A 487 23.84 -28.67 -10.79
N LYS A 488 24.83 -27.86 -11.19
CA LYS A 488 26.07 -28.35 -11.78
C LYS A 488 27.01 -29.01 -10.76
N SER A 489 26.93 -28.62 -9.50
CA SER A 489 27.77 -29.19 -8.43
C SER A 489 27.41 -30.65 -8.12
N GLY A 490 26.20 -31.10 -8.47
CA GLY A 490 25.72 -32.43 -8.13
C GLY A 490 25.62 -32.71 -6.63
N GLN A 491 25.85 -31.69 -5.80
CA GLN A 491 25.76 -31.80 -4.35
C GLN A 491 24.36 -31.41 -3.91
N ASP A 492 23.66 -32.31 -3.25
CA ASP A 492 22.64 -31.92 -2.29
C ASP A 492 23.35 -31.07 -1.22
N ILE A 493 23.04 -29.76 -1.22
CA ILE A 493 23.61 -28.88 -0.22
C ILE A 493 22.89 -29.14 1.10
N ASN A 494 23.22 -30.25 1.72
CA ASN A 494 23.14 -30.41 3.14
C ASN A 494 24.20 -29.48 3.72
N PHE A 495 23.78 -28.32 4.21
CA PHE A 495 24.64 -27.44 5.01
C PHE A 495 25.06 -28.19 6.29
N ASN A 496 26.01 -29.09 6.12
CA ASN A 496 26.71 -29.67 7.27
C ASN A 496 27.55 -28.53 7.85
N LEU A 497 27.10 -27.96 8.96
CA LEU A 497 27.79 -26.91 9.74
C LEU A 497 29.13 -27.40 10.32
N GLY A 498 29.86 -28.23 9.60
CA GLY A 498 31.23 -28.54 9.85
C GLY A 498 32.08 -27.31 9.56
N VAL A 499 32.32 -26.54 10.62
CA VAL A 499 33.37 -25.53 10.74
C VAL A 499 33.56 -24.66 9.48
N CYS A 500 32.69 -23.68 9.28
CA CYS A 500 33.01 -22.56 8.39
C CYS A 500 34.18 -21.79 9.03
N ARG A 501 35.43 -22.08 8.62
CA ARG A 501 36.58 -21.24 8.92
C ARG A 501 36.43 -19.97 8.09
N ILE A 502 35.92 -18.94 8.69
CA ILE A 502 36.02 -17.58 8.13
C ILE A 502 37.51 -17.24 8.20
N GLN A 503 38.23 -17.42 7.09
CA GLN A 503 39.56 -16.84 6.96
C GLN A 503 39.41 -15.33 6.95
N LYS A 504 40.22 -14.64 7.74
CA LYS A 504 40.29 -13.18 7.89
C LYS A 504 40.61 -12.50 6.59
#